data_a0c2109a0be0250e0b947cdad720d98a
#
_entry.id   a0c2109a0be0250e0b947cdad720d98a
#
_cell.length_a   1.000
_cell.length_b   1.000
_cell.length_c   1.000
_cell.angle_alpha   90.00
_cell.angle_beta   90.00
_cell.angle_gamma   90.00
#
_symmetry.space_group_name_H-M   'P 1'
#
loop_
_entity.id
_entity.type
_entity.pdbx_description
1 polymer ?
#
loop_
_entity_poly.entity_id
_entity_poly.type
_entity_poly.pdbx_seq_one_letter_code
_entity_poly.pdbx_strand_id
1 'polypeptide(L)'
;MTKSILDMKRQFTLGVLALILSTAAIAQPGWKWPENIDKAKENNALYTDALKSDEFQIALTPHQWLLENAPDLNESLYLNGAKIYEGLADKEADKAKKIAFQDKALDMYDLRIKYFGDEGNVLNRKAFLAYKYHKGNKSKYKELLELFDKTFDLNGNEILDNNLVAYMDVIRRYKLSNGSITDEEVLDKYGLISDVIDYKISQKKNVDRLTKYQENIDAMLTQTVTVDCDFVENNLGPKMKETKDLKMVKKVFKLMLNGKCTDSPLFLDAAILLFESEPDFGLAKVIALKYSSADNIDKAHEYYDNAIEYGDDDLKKAEIYMSKARLYNSQGQKSAARTQARKALAIDPSMNDAYTMIGNLYMSSAEECQKKVNRVEDRLMYLAAYNQYQKAGNTKAMEAAKAQFPSIGEIFELGLEEGQVMTCDCWINESVKLERRP
;
A
#
# COMPACT_ATOMS: atom_id res chain seq x y z
N MET A 1 -83.24 -16.89 36.09
CA MET A 1 -82.40 -16.02 36.92
C MET A 1 -80.86 -16.28 36.77
N THR A 2 -80.40 -17.19 35.94
CA THR A 2 -79.02 -17.60 35.84
C THR A 2 -78.24 -16.93 34.68
N LYS A 3 -78.87 -16.25 33.70
CA LYS A 3 -78.22 -15.53 32.59
C LYS A 3 -77.73 -14.12 32.95
N SER A 4 -78.33 -13.47 33.91
CA SER A 4 -77.98 -12.09 34.30
C SER A 4 -76.68 -11.98 35.10
N ILE A 5 -76.28 -13.02 35.83
CA ILE A 5 -75.08 -13.00 36.69
C ILE A 5 -73.80 -13.28 35.85
N LEU A 6 -73.92 -14.06 34.77
CA LEU A 6 -72.76 -14.33 33.86
C LEU A 6 -72.44 -13.12 33.02
N ASP A 7 -73.44 -12.36 32.55
CA ASP A 7 -73.18 -11.15 31.74
C ASP A 7 -72.63 -9.99 32.59
N MET A 8 -73.01 -9.88 33.84
CA MET A 8 -72.45 -8.87 34.75
C MET A 8 -71.00 -9.17 35.16
N LYS A 9 -70.65 -10.45 35.35
CA LYS A 9 -69.22 -10.84 35.58
C LYS A 9 -68.37 -10.66 34.36
N ARG A 10 -68.92 -10.86 33.16
CA ARG A 10 -68.17 -10.67 31.89
C ARG A 10 -67.89 -9.19 31.57
N GLN A 11 -68.85 -8.31 31.93
CA GLN A 11 -68.62 -6.85 31.76
C GLN A 11 -67.67 -6.28 32.81
N PHE A 12 -67.66 -6.84 34.06
CA PHE A 12 -66.73 -6.40 35.10
C PHE A 12 -65.30 -6.86 34.83
N THR A 13 -65.07 -8.06 34.25
CA THR A 13 -63.79 -8.56 33.85
C THR A 13 -63.23 -7.84 32.60
N LEU A 14 -64.06 -7.43 31.64
CA LEU A 14 -63.69 -6.62 30.50
C LEU A 14 -63.35 -5.17 30.89
N GLY A 15 -64.06 -4.60 31.89
CA GLY A 15 -63.75 -3.26 32.39
C GLY A 15 -62.46 -3.19 33.19
N VAL A 16 -62.12 -4.21 33.96
CA VAL A 16 -60.81 -4.29 34.69
C VAL A 16 -59.67 -4.60 33.77
N LEU A 17 -59.85 -5.40 32.69
CA LEU A 17 -58.82 -5.67 31.68
C LEU A 17 -58.60 -4.44 30.83
N ALA A 18 -59.58 -3.60 30.54
CA ALA A 18 -59.44 -2.34 29.79
C ALA A 18 -58.73 -1.24 30.61
N LEU A 19 -58.88 -1.24 31.96
CA LEU A 19 -58.18 -0.29 32.83
C LEU A 19 -56.68 -0.67 33.05
N ILE A 20 -56.32 -1.96 32.92
CA ILE A 20 -54.94 -2.40 33.04
C ILE A 20 -54.16 -2.18 31.71
N LEU A 21 -54.85 -2.10 30.56
CA LEU A 21 -54.26 -1.82 29.26
C LEU A 21 -54.04 -0.33 28.99
N SER A 22 -54.52 0.58 29.82
CA SER A 22 -54.39 2.02 29.61
C SER A 22 -53.15 2.67 30.28
N THR A 23 -52.31 1.88 30.96
CA THR A 23 -51.04 2.36 31.57
C THR A 23 -49.78 1.81 30.92
N ALA A 24 -49.90 1.12 29.80
CA ALA A 24 -48.71 0.96 28.93
C ALA A 24 -48.46 2.33 28.29
N ALA A 25 -47.90 3.27 29.07
CA ALA A 25 -47.24 4.44 28.51
C ALA A 25 -46.29 3.93 27.42
N ILE A 26 -46.45 4.42 26.22
CA ILE A 26 -45.59 4.13 25.07
C ILE A 26 -44.18 4.58 25.47
N ALA A 27 -43.44 3.74 26.19
CA ALA A 27 -42.03 3.92 26.43
C ALA A 27 -41.40 3.72 25.06
N GLN A 28 -40.86 4.77 24.48
CA GLN A 28 -40.01 4.63 23.30
C GLN A 28 -38.92 3.62 23.66
N PRO A 29 -38.72 2.56 22.86
CA PRO A 29 -37.69 1.58 23.18
C PRO A 29 -36.35 2.27 23.42
N GLY A 30 -35.72 2.00 24.58
CA GLY A 30 -34.42 2.57 24.95
C GLY A 30 -34.45 3.90 25.71
N TRP A 31 -35.64 4.42 26.11
CA TRP A 31 -35.74 5.62 26.94
C TRP A 31 -36.12 5.30 28.39
N LYS A 32 -35.32 5.82 29.33
CA LYS A 32 -35.58 5.67 30.79
C LYS A 32 -36.02 7.00 31.38
N TRP A 33 -37.31 7.30 31.29
CA TRP A 33 -37.87 8.52 31.82
C TRP A 33 -37.83 8.54 33.34
N PRO A 34 -37.42 9.68 34.00
CA PRO A 34 -37.46 9.84 35.45
C PRO A 34 -38.90 9.99 35.97
N GLU A 35 -39.07 10.05 37.28
CA GLU A 35 -40.38 10.25 37.90
C GLU A 35 -41.09 11.52 37.38
N ASN A 36 -40.34 12.62 37.19
CA ASN A 36 -40.88 13.85 36.61
C ASN A 36 -40.84 13.81 35.07
N ILE A 37 -41.65 12.90 34.51
CA ILE A 37 -41.73 12.61 33.07
C ILE A 37 -42.01 13.89 32.25
N ASP A 38 -43.00 14.70 32.67
CA ASP A 38 -43.42 15.88 31.88
C ASP A 38 -42.31 16.90 31.77
N LYS A 39 -41.61 17.17 32.88
CA LYS A 39 -40.47 18.08 32.88
C LYS A 39 -39.29 17.57 32.06
N ALA A 40 -39.04 16.25 32.13
CA ALA A 40 -38.01 15.63 31.33
C ALA A 40 -38.32 15.68 29.82
N LYS A 41 -39.55 15.44 29.42
CA LYS A 41 -40.01 15.56 28.02
C LYS A 41 -39.94 17.01 27.52
N GLU A 42 -40.37 17.98 28.36
CA GLU A 42 -40.22 19.40 28.04
C GLU A 42 -38.76 19.79 27.77
N ASN A 43 -37.85 19.49 28.70
CA ASN A 43 -36.42 19.81 28.51
C ASN A 43 -35.82 19.07 27.32
N ASN A 44 -36.20 17.80 27.08
CA ASN A 44 -35.74 17.07 25.92
C ASN A 44 -36.18 17.73 24.60
N ALA A 45 -37.46 18.16 24.53
CA ALA A 45 -37.94 18.88 23.35
C ALA A 45 -37.21 20.22 23.16
N LEU A 46 -37.11 21.00 24.23
CA LEU A 46 -36.44 22.32 24.17
C LEU A 46 -35.00 22.23 23.69
N TYR A 47 -34.17 21.34 24.27
CA TYR A 47 -32.77 21.29 23.83
C TYR A 47 -32.61 20.70 22.42
N THR A 48 -33.45 19.69 22.07
CA THR A 48 -33.35 19.07 20.74
C THR A 48 -33.80 20.00 19.63
N ASP A 49 -34.82 20.82 19.86
CA ASP A 49 -35.29 21.82 18.88
C ASP A 49 -34.27 22.99 18.73
N ALA A 50 -33.74 23.47 19.85
CA ALA A 50 -32.67 24.47 19.82
C ALA A 50 -31.41 23.94 19.12
N LEU A 51 -31.05 22.67 19.33
CA LEU A 51 -29.89 22.05 18.67
C LEU A 51 -30.11 21.91 17.16
N LYS A 52 -31.31 21.62 16.67
CA LYS A 52 -31.63 21.58 15.23
C LYS A 52 -31.44 22.92 14.54
N SER A 53 -31.60 24.02 15.30
CA SER A 53 -31.47 25.39 14.83
C SER A 53 -30.09 26.00 15.11
N ASP A 54 -29.11 25.20 15.57
CA ASP A 54 -27.75 25.62 15.99
C ASP A 54 -27.77 26.74 17.08
N GLU A 55 -28.86 26.76 17.90
CA GLU A 55 -29.02 27.68 19.03
C GLU A 55 -28.43 27.06 20.33
N PHE A 56 -27.10 26.81 20.29
CA PHE A 56 -26.41 26.04 21.32
C PHE A 56 -26.52 26.63 22.72
N GLN A 57 -26.56 27.98 22.85
CA GLN A 57 -26.72 28.64 24.13
C GLN A 57 -28.10 28.37 24.74
N ILE A 58 -29.15 28.32 23.91
CA ILE A 58 -30.51 28.02 24.34
C ILE A 58 -30.65 26.55 24.72
N ALA A 59 -29.99 25.66 23.96
CA ALA A 59 -29.99 24.19 24.23
C ALA A 59 -29.31 23.86 25.55
N LEU A 60 -28.38 24.67 26.06
CA LEU A 60 -27.51 24.30 27.17
C LEU A 60 -28.29 24.05 28.48
N THR A 61 -29.16 24.99 28.90
CA THR A 61 -29.88 24.91 30.17
C THR A 61 -30.81 23.70 30.27
N PRO A 62 -31.69 23.44 29.29
CA PRO A 62 -32.54 22.23 29.35
C PRO A 62 -31.75 20.95 29.22
N HIS A 63 -30.66 20.93 28.49
CA HIS A 63 -29.77 19.78 28.41
C HIS A 63 -29.06 19.49 29.75
N GLN A 64 -28.56 20.51 30.45
CA GLN A 64 -27.93 20.37 31.77
C GLN A 64 -28.93 19.83 32.80
N TRP A 65 -30.19 20.31 32.77
CA TRP A 65 -31.21 19.79 33.64
C TRP A 65 -31.41 18.26 33.46
N LEU A 66 -31.40 17.77 32.22
CA LEU A 66 -31.52 16.32 31.95
C LEU A 66 -30.30 15.56 32.41
N LEU A 67 -29.10 16.09 32.27
CA LEU A 67 -27.87 15.45 32.79
C LEU A 67 -27.89 15.27 34.31
N GLU A 68 -28.50 16.21 35.01
CA GLU A 68 -28.60 16.19 36.48
C GLU A 68 -29.76 15.28 36.99
N ASN A 69 -30.90 15.28 36.29
CA ASN A 69 -32.14 14.65 36.79
C ASN A 69 -32.49 13.34 36.09
N ALA A 70 -31.88 13.04 34.92
CA ALA A 70 -32.15 11.85 34.14
C ALA A 70 -30.88 11.42 33.35
N PRO A 71 -29.74 11.17 34.01
CA PRO A 71 -28.49 10.88 33.33
C PRO A 71 -28.48 9.56 32.52
N ASP A 72 -29.35 8.64 32.83
CA ASP A 72 -29.55 7.36 32.10
C ASP A 72 -30.77 7.38 31.17
N LEU A 73 -31.26 8.56 30.81
CA LEU A 73 -32.44 8.74 29.96
C LEU A 73 -32.28 8.04 28.60
N ASN A 74 -31.27 8.37 27.89
CA ASN A 74 -30.88 7.80 26.59
C ASN A 74 -29.47 8.24 26.19
N GLU A 75 -28.71 7.40 25.47
CA GLU A 75 -27.37 7.73 25.03
C GLU A 75 -27.25 8.98 24.13
N SER A 76 -28.35 9.32 23.40
CA SER A 76 -28.40 10.52 22.59
C SER A 76 -28.23 11.82 23.40
N LEU A 77 -28.53 11.79 24.70
CA LEU A 77 -28.28 12.93 25.61
C LEU A 77 -26.82 13.35 25.57
N TYR A 78 -25.91 12.39 25.59
CA TYR A 78 -24.47 12.65 25.59
C TYR A 78 -23.93 12.99 24.21
N LEU A 79 -24.44 12.34 23.15
CA LEU A 79 -24.06 12.69 21.76
C LEU A 79 -24.48 14.11 21.40
N ASN A 80 -25.68 14.50 21.81
CA ASN A 80 -26.18 15.86 21.60
C ASN A 80 -25.48 16.86 22.50
N GLY A 81 -25.16 16.48 23.73
CA GLY A 81 -24.38 17.30 24.67
C GLY A 81 -23.00 17.63 24.10
N ALA A 82 -22.27 16.66 23.52
CA ALA A 82 -21.02 16.93 22.84
C ALA A 82 -21.19 17.95 21.71
N LYS A 83 -22.23 17.83 20.86
CA LYS A 83 -22.52 18.79 19.78
C LYS A 83 -22.83 20.20 20.31
N ILE A 84 -23.60 20.31 21.42
CA ILE A 84 -23.89 21.59 22.04
C ILE A 84 -22.59 22.29 22.46
N TYR A 85 -21.73 21.57 23.19
CA TYR A 85 -20.46 22.14 23.67
C TYR A 85 -19.46 22.40 22.53
N GLU A 86 -19.41 21.55 21.48
CA GLU A 86 -18.64 21.84 20.26
C GLU A 86 -19.11 23.14 19.60
N GLY A 87 -20.44 23.31 19.43
CA GLY A 87 -20.99 24.51 18.82
C GLY A 87 -20.77 25.78 19.66
N LEU A 88 -20.82 25.67 20.99
CA LEU A 88 -20.44 26.77 21.89
C LEU A 88 -18.95 27.09 21.78
N ALA A 89 -18.08 26.10 21.75
CA ALA A 89 -16.64 26.30 21.59
C ALA A 89 -16.29 26.97 20.25
N ASP A 90 -16.98 26.60 19.18
CA ASP A 90 -16.72 27.17 17.85
C ASP A 90 -17.14 28.64 17.74
N LYS A 91 -18.19 29.03 18.46
CA LYS A 91 -18.69 30.44 18.50
C LYS A 91 -18.00 31.29 19.56
N GLU A 92 -17.22 30.72 20.48
CA GLU A 92 -16.58 31.43 21.58
C GLU A 92 -15.26 32.08 21.14
N ALA A 93 -15.16 33.41 21.40
CA ALA A 93 -13.97 34.21 21.11
C ALA A 93 -12.95 34.19 22.25
N ASP A 94 -13.42 34.06 23.51
CA ASP A 94 -12.53 33.95 24.67
C ASP A 94 -11.86 32.60 24.71
N LYS A 95 -10.53 32.59 24.68
CA LYS A 95 -9.75 31.36 24.61
C LYS A 95 -9.95 30.42 25.81
N ALA A 96 -10.09 31.00 27.01
CA ALA A 96 -10.26 30.20 28.22
C ALA A 96 -11.64 29.52 28.25
N LYS A 97 -12.69 30.27 27.90
CA LYS A 97 -14.05 29.74 27.78
C LYS A 97 -14.16 28.71 26.67
N LYS A 98 -13.51 28.98 25.53
CA LYS A 98 -13.45 28.03 24.43
C LYS A 98 -12.86 26.67 24.88
N ILE A 99 -11.74 26.68 25.59
CA ILE A 99 -11.12 25.46 26.14
C ILE A 99 -12.08 24.78 27.11
N ALA A 100 -12.73 25.52 28.01
CA ALA A 100 -13.69 24.96 28.96
C ALA A 100 -14.88 24.26 28.24
N PHE A 101 -15.36 24.82 27.12
CA PHE A 101 -16.40 24.16 26.32
C PHE A 101 -15.85 22.91 25.60
N GLN A 102 -14.62 22.95 25.11
CA GLN A 102 -13.95 21.78 24.49
C GLN A 102 -13.81 20.64 25.51
N ASP A 103 -13.38 20.94 26.73
CA ASP A 103 -13.27 19.96 27.80
C ASP A 103 -14.65 19.37 28.14
N LYS A 104 -15.69 20.20 28.23
CA LYS A 104 -17.07 19.74 28.44
C LYS A 104 -17.59 18.84 27.32
N ALA A 105 -17.23 19.12 26.06
CA ALA A 105 -17.56 18.23 24.94
C ALA A 105 -16.93 16.84 25.09
N LEU A 106 -15.66 16.78 25.55
CA LEU A 106 -14.98 15.50 25.81
C LEU A 106 -15.54 14.78 27.04
N ASP A 107 -15.94 15.51 28.12
CA ASP A 107 -16.61 14.94 29.29
C ASP A 107 -17.91 14.21 28.92
N MET A 108 -18.62 14.66 27.89
CA MET A 108 -19.86 13.97 27.45
C MET A 108 -19.60 12.53 27.00
N TYR A 109 -18.48 12.26 26.36
CA TYR A 109 -18.10 10.91 25.98
C TYR A 109 -17.79 10.04 27.20
N ASP A 110 -17.11 10.58 28.21
CA ASP A 110 -16.82 9.85 29.46
C ASP A 110 -18.10 9.53 30.24
N LEU A 111 -19.02 10.49 30.30
CA LEU A 111 -20.33 10.27 30.93
C LEU A 111 -21.17 9.23 30.14
N ARG A 112 -21.10 9.23 28.80
CA ARG A 112 -21.75 8.20 27.99
C ARG A 112 -21.23 6.81 28.32
N ILE A 113 -19.89 6.64 28.44
CA ILE A 113 -19.28 5.37 28.84
C ILE A 113 -19.79 4.95 30.22
N LYS A 114 -19.82 5.90 31.16
CA LYS A 114 -20.24 5.66 32.55
C LYS A 114 -21.70 5.12 32.64
N TYR A 115 -22.62 5.70 31.86
CA TYR A 115 -24.04 5.39 31.98
C TYR A 115 -24.54 4.33 30.98
N PHE A 116 -23.85 4.17 29.83
CA PHE A 116 -24.31 3.29 28.76
C PHE A 116 -23.27 2.26 28.30
N GLY A 117 -22.03 2.38 28.74
CA GLY A 117 -20.97 1.47 28.29
C GLY A 117 -20.54 1.71 26.85
N ASP A 118 -20.25 0.64 26.11
CA ASP A 118 -19.80 0.65 24.71
C ASP A 118 -18.52 1.50 24.52
N GLU A 119 -17.57 1.31 25.43
CA GLU A 119 -16.36 2.13 25.55
C GLU A 119 -15.59 2.21 24.21
N GLY A 120 -15.44 1.09 23.50
CA GLY A 120 -14.69 1.06 22.24
C GLY A 120 -15.26 2.04 21.20
N ASN A 121 -16.57 1.95 20.90
CA ASN A 121 -17.23 2.81 19.93
C ASN A 121 -17.22 4.29 20.38
N VAL A 122 -17.38 4.53 21.68
CA VAL A 122 -17.36 5.90 22.23
C VAL A 122 -15.96 6.53 22.12
N LEU A 123 -14.91 5.80 22.50
CA LEU A 123 -13.54 6.28 22.38
C LEU A 123 -13.12 6.49 20.93
N ASN A 124 -13.65 5.70 20.00
CA ASN A 124 -13.40 5.86 18.57
C ASN A 124 -13.84 7.24 18.04
N ARG A 125 -14.86 7.84 18.64
CA ARG A 125 -15.32 9.21 18.34
C ARG A 125 -14.58 10.25 19.17
N LYS A 126 -14.39 10.00 20.48
CA LYS A 126 -13.71 10.89 21.42
C LYS A 126 -12.27 11.18 20.97
N ALA A 127 -11.52 10.16 20.52
CA ALA A 127 -10.12 10.29 20.16
C ALA A 127 -9.90 11.34 19.04
N PHE A 128 -10.73 11.32 18.00
CA PHE A 128 -10.62 12.30 16.94
C PHE A 128 -10.97 13.72 17.39
N LEU A 129 -11.98 13.88 18.24
CA LEU A 129 -12.35 15.17 18.78
C LEU A 129 -11.25 15.71 19.70
N ALA A 130 -10.70 14.89 20.59
CA ALA A 130 -9.57 15.24 21.44
C ALA A 130 -8.34 15.65 20.62
N TYR A 131 -8.04 14.91 19.53
CA TYR A 131 -6.99 15.29 18.60
C TYR A 131 -7.22 16.65 17.97
N LYS A 132 -8.43 16.96 17.49
CA LYS A 132 -8.77 18.29 16.92
C LYS A 132 -8.45 19.41 17.90
N TYR A 133 -8.78 19.23 19.16
CA TYR A 133 -8.60 20.25 20.19
C TYR A 133 -7.16 20.38 20.68
N HIS A 134 -6.47 19.26 20.83
CA HIS A 134 -5.21 19.21 21.57
C HIS A 134 -3.95 18.99 20.70
N LYS A 135 -4.09 18.75 19.37
CA LYS A 135 -2.93 18.55 18.48
C LYS A 135 -1.90 19.68 18.47
N GLY A 136 -2.28 20.89 18.88
CA GLY A 136 -1.39 22.04 19.02
C GLY A 136 -0.82 22.22 20.43
N ASN A 137 -1.21 21.40 21.41
CA ASN A 137 -0.82 21.53 22.81
C ASN A 137 0.15 20.44 23.24
N LYS A 138 1.43 20.78 23.34
CA LYS A 138 2.50 19.85 23.71
C LYS A 138 2.24 19.09 25.01
N SER A 139 1.66 19.73 26.03
CA SER A 139 1.38 19.11 27.34
C SER A 139 0.33 18.01 27.28
N LYS A 140 -0.45 17.95 26.18
CA LYS A 140 -1.52 16.97 25.97
C LYS A 140 -1.11 15.79 25.06
N TYR A 141 0.12 15.77 24.52
CA TYR A 141 0.50 14.74 23.56
C TYR A 141 0.57 13.34 24.18
N LYS A 142 1.01 13.23 25.43
CA LYS A 142 1.02 11.95 26.15
C LYS A 142 -0.40 11.41 26.36
N GLU A 143 -1.29 12.26 26.85
CA GLU A 143 -2.70 11.92 27.08
C GLU A 143 -3.40 11.51 25.78
N LEU A 144 -3.12 12.23 24.67
CA LEU A 144 -3.63 11.86 23.35
C LEU A 144 -3.09 10.50 22.90
N LEU A 145 -1.80 10.23 23.08
CA LEU A 145 -1.19 8.95 22.71
C LEU A 145 -1.87 7.79 23.45
N GLU A 146 -1.99 7.91 24.78
CA GLU A 146 -2.65 6.90 25.62
C GLU A 146 -4.12 6.68 25.21
N LEU A 147 -4.84 7.76 24.85
CA LEU A 147 -6.21 7.68 24.36
C LEU A 147 -6.29 6.94 23.02
N PHE A 148 -5.37 7.20 22.08
CA PHE A 148 -5.33 6.51 20.80
C PHE A 148 -4.91 5.05 20.97
N ASP A 149 -3.93 4.74 21.82
CA ASP A 149 -3.50 3.38 22.14
C ASP A 149 -4.72 2.56 22.59
N LYS A 150 -5.44 3.04 23.61
CA LYS A 150 -6.64 2.39 24.12
C LYS A 150 -7.75 2.26 23.07
N THR A 151 -7.91 3.30 22.23
CA THR A 151 -8.91 3.29 21.17
C THR A 151 -8.63 2.23 20.13
N PHE A 152 -7.36 2.07 19.71
CA PHE A 152 -6.95 1.03 18.78
C PHE A 152 -7.08 -0.36 19.37
N ASP A 153 -6.68 -0.56 20.63
CA ASP A 153 -6.79 -1.84 21.33
C ASP A 153 -8.25 -2.33 21.39
N LEU A 154 -9.20 -1.44 21.65
CA LEU A 154 -10.61 -1.79 21.78
C LEU A 154 -11.35 -1.95 20.44
N ASN A 155 -10.90 -1.31 19.37
CA ASN A 155 -11.62 -1.30 18.10
C ASN A 155 -10.95 -2.13 16.99
N GLY A 156 -9.63 -2.34 17.04
CA GLY A 156 -8.93 -3.08 16.01
C GLY A 156 -9.27 -2.58 14.59
N ASN A 157 -9.76 -3.46 13.74
CA ASN A 157 -10.12 -3.13 12.36
C ASN A 157 -11.35 -2.22 12.23
N GLU A 158 -12.16 -2.05 13.28
CA GLU A 158 -13.35 -1.18 13.29
C GLU A 158 -13.02 0.27 13.65
N ILE A 159 -11.74 0.61 13.82
CA ILE A 159 -11.30 1.99 14.06
C ILE A 159 -11.81 2.92 12.94
N LEU A 160 -12.26 4.12 13.27
CA LEU A 160 -12.69 5.09 12.26
C LEU A 160 -11.52 5.57 11.41
N ASP A 161 -11.74 5.71 10.09
CA ASP A 161 -10.68 5.99 9.12
C ASP A 161 -9.89 7.29 9.44
N ASN A 162 -10.56 8.33 9.97
CA ASN A 162 -9.91 9.58 10.37
C ASN A 162 -8.95 9.42 11.56
N ASN A 163 -9.13 8.39 12.38
CA ASN A 163 -8.24 8.10 13.50
C ASN A 163 -6.89 7.53 13.04
N LEU A 164 -6.80 6.91 11.85
CA LEU A 164 -5.56 6.33 11.33
C LEU A 164 -4.48 7.39 11.16
N VAL A 165 -4.79 8.47 10.44
CA VAL A 165 -3.86 9.59 10.22
C VAL A 165 -3.64 10.39 11.50
N ALA A 166 -4.70 10.60 12.31
CA ALA A 166 -4.60 11.34 13.56
C ALA A 166 -3.67 10.64 14.56
N TYR A 167 -3.75 9.31 14.67
CA TYR A 167 -2.88 8.55 15.56
C TYR A 167 -1.41 8.66 15.14
N MET A 168 -1.09 8.50 13.87
CA MET A 168 0.29 8.67 13.41
C MET A 168 0.81 10.10 13.64
N ASP A 169 -0.02 11.13 13.47
CA ASP A 169 0.38 12.51 13.77
C ASP A 169 0.60 12.75 15.27
N VAL A 170 -0.18 12.11 16.14
CA VAL A 170 0.04 12.16 17.60
C VAL A 170 1.36 11.48 17.98
N ILE A 171 1.65 10.29 17.43
CA ILE A 171 2.91 9.57 17.63
C ILE A 171 4.09 10.47 17.24
N ARG A 172 4.04 11.04 16.02
CA ARG A 172 5.06 11.95 15.49
C ARG A 172 5.26 13.16 16.42
N ARG A 173 4.18 13.84 16.80
CA ARG A 173 4.26 15.02 17.68
C ARG A 173 4.81 14.69 19.04
N TYR A 174 4.41 13.58 19.63
CA TYR A 174 4.92 13.13 20.93
C TYR A 174 6.42 12.82 20.84
N LYS A 175 6.86 12.02 19.84
CA LYS A 175 8.28 11.70 19.61
C LYS A 175 9.12 12.97 19.42
N LEU A 176 8.74 13.86 18.51
CA LEU A 176 9.47 15.09 18.19
C LEU A 176 9.44 16.14 19.32
N SER A 177 8.56 15.97 20.31
CA SER A 177 8.52 16.85 21.49
C SER A 177 9.38 16.35 22.64
N ASN A 178 10.27 15.36 22.42
CA ASN A 178 11.06 14.63 23.40
C ASN A 178 10.19 13.77 24.33
N GLY A 179 9.09 13.22 23.82
CA GLY A 179 8.32 12.19 24.52
C GLY A 179 9.13 10.90 24.68
N SER A 180 8.88 10.18 25.76
CA SER A 180 9.54 8.89 26.06
C SER A 180 8.87 7.78 25.25
N ILE A 181 9.07 7.78 23.92
CA ILE A 181 8.70 6.71 23.01
C ILE A 181 9.91 6.32 22.17
N THR A 182 10.22 5.03 22.10
CA THR A 182 11.36 4.51 21.33
C THR A 182 11.04 4.48 19.84
N ASP A 183 12.06 4.31 18.98
CA ASP A 183 11.86 4.16 17.53
C ASP A 183 11.13 2.84 17.22
N GLU A 184 11.41 1.78 17.99
CA GLU A 184 10.73 0.49 17.89
C GLU A 184 9.24 0.62 18.20
N GLU A 185 8.86 1.29 19.30
CA GLU A 185 7.46 1.55 19.62
C GLU A 185 6.73 2.37 18.55
N VAL A 186 7.42 3.35 17.95
CA VAL A 186 6.87 4.12 16.81
C VAL A 186 6.57 3.20 15.63
N LEU A 187 7.50 2.28 15.31
CA LEU A 187 7.34 1.32 14.22
C LEU A 187 6.26 0.29 14.49
N ASP A 188 6.13 -0.18 15.72
CA ASP A 188 5.05 -1.10 16.10
C ASP A 188 3.68 -0.44 15.92
N LYS A 189 3.53 0.79 16.41
CA LYS A 189 2.29 1.57 16.23
C LYS A 189 2.01 1.88 14.76
N TYR A 190 3.02 2.25 13.98
CA TYR A 190 2.90 2.39 12.52
C TYR A 190 2.46 1.08 11.86
N GLY A 191 3.02 -0.06 12.29
CA GLY A 191 2.62 -1.38 11.79
C GLY A 191 1.13 -1.66 12.04
N LEU A 192 0.65 -1.42 13.28
CA LEU A 192 -0.76 -1.56 13.63
C LEU A 192 -1.67 -0.70 12.75
N ILE A 193 -1.30 0.56 12.51
CA ILE A 193 -2.07 1.46 11.65
C ILE A 193 -2.10 0.94 10.20
N SER A 194 -0.95 0.53 9.66
CA SER A 194 -0.85 -0.01 8.30
C SER A 194 -1.64 -1.29 8.12
N ASP A 195 -1.60 -2.21 9.09
CA ASP A 195 -2.38 -3.46 9.06
C ASP A 195 -3.90 -3.19 9.00
N VAL A 196 -4.38 -2.19 9.74
CA VAL A 196 -5.80 -1.78 9.68
C VAL A 196 -6.14 -1.20 8.31
N ILE A 197 -5.26 -0.39 7.73
CA ILE A 197 -5.46 0.16 6.38
C ILE A 197 -5.52 -0.97 5.35
N ASP A 198 -4.58 -1.89 5.37
CA ASP A 198 -4.54 -3.04 4.46
C ASP A 198 -5.80 -3.90 4.58
N TYR A 199 -6.23 -4.20 5.82
CA TYR A 199 -7.49 -4.88 6.06
C TYR A 199 -8.68 -4.15 5.43
N LYS A 200 -8.82 -2.84 5.67
CA LYS A 200 -9.92 -2.04 5.12
C LYS A 200 -9.89 -1.95 3.59
N ILE A 201 -8.70 -1.85 2.98
CA ILE A 201 -8.53 -1.89 1.53
C ILE A 201 -8.97 -3.25 0.98
N SER A 202 -8.64 -4.36 1.64
CA SER A 202 -9.07 -5.70 1.24
C SER A 202 -10.60 -5.86 1.21
N GLN A 203 -11.32 -5.08 2.04
CA GLN A 203 -12.78 -5.01 2.04
C GLN A 203 -13.37 -4.16 0.89
N LYS A 204 -12.53 -3.62 0.01
CA LYS A 204 -12.89 -2.80 -1.17
C LYS A 204 -13.75 -1.55 -0.84
N LYS A 205 -13.60 -1.00 0.36
CA LYS A 205 -14.27 0.23 0.79
C LYS A 205 -13.27 1.39 0.86
N ASN A 206 -13.60 2.53 0.27
CA ASN A 206 -12.80 3.77 0.33
C ASN A 206 -11.32 3.60 -0.07
N VAL A 207 -10.99 2.71 -1.01
CA VAL A 207 -9.62 2.33 -1.39
C VAL A 207 -8.74 3.55 -1.68
N ASP A 208 -9.18 4.46 -2.56
CA ASP A 208 -8.39 5.64 -2.95
C ASP A 208 -8.07 6.56 -1.75
N ARG A 209 -9.03 6.73 -0.82
CA ARG A 209 -8.84 7.53 0.39
C ARG A 209 -7.85 6.86 1.33
N LEU A 210 -7.98 5.55 1.54
CA LEU A 210 -7.11 4.79 2.43
C LEU A 210 -5.68 4.71 1.88
N THR A 211 -5.51 4.58 0.57
CA THR A 211 -4.19 4.65 -0.08
C THR A 211 -3.52 6.01 0.18
N LYS A 212 -4.24 7.12 0.02
CA LYS A 212 -3.71 8.45 0.36
C LYS A 212 -3.39 8.60 1.86
N TYR A 213 -4.16 7.97 2.73
CA TYR A 213 -3.86 7.95 4.16
C TYR A 213 -2.57 7.20 4.43
N GLN A 214 -2.34 6.04 3.79
CA GLN A 214 -1.10 5.29 3.91
C GLN A 214 0.11 6.11 3.44
N GLU A 215 0.01 6.79 2.29
CA GLU A 215 1.07 7.68 1.79
C GLU A 215 1.43 8.79 2.79
N ASN A 216 0.42 9.42 3.40
CA ASN A 216 0.64 10.44 4.42
C ASN A 216 1.28 9.86 5.69
N ILE A 217 0.87 8.68 6.12
CA ILE A 217 1.39 7.98 7.29
C ILE A 217 2.84 7.56 7.05
N ASP A 218 3.17 7.05 5.87
CA ASP A 218 4.54 6.73 5.45
C ASP A 218 5.45 7.96 5.48
N ALA A 219 4.96 9.10 4.98
CA ALA A 219 5.69 10.37 5.04
C ALA A 219 5.90 10.87 6.48
N MET A 220 4.91 10.68 7.36
CA MET A 220 5.06 11.02 8.78
C MET A 220 6.09 10.11 9.46
N LEU A 221 6.11 8.81 9.16
CA LEU A 221 7.08 7.86 9.72
C LEU A 221 8.50 8.31 9.43
N THR A 222 8.82 8.63 8.17
CA THR A 222 10.17 9.06 7.76
C THR A 222 10.61 10.38 8.39
N GLN A 223 9.66 11.21 8.84
CA GLN A 223 9.93 12.43 9.62
C GLN A 223 10.11 12.17 11.13
N THR A 224 9.68 11.01 11.61
CA THR A 224 9.61 10.70 13.04
C THR A 224 10.78 9.86 13.51
N VAL A 225 11.19 8.90 12.71
CA VAL A 225 12.29 7.97 12.98
C VAL A 225 13.19 7.86 11.77
N THR A 226 14.49 7.71 12.03
CA THR A 226 15.44 7.38 10.97
C THR A 226 15.35 5.88 10.70
N VAL A 227 14.63 5.53 9.65
CA VAL A 227 14.53 4.14 9.17
C VAL A 227 15.61 3.96 8.11
N ASP A 228 16.84 3.74 8.56
CA ASP A 228 17.96 3.39 7.68
C ASP A 228 18.10 1.86 7.51
N CYS A 229 19.03 1.45 6.65
CA CYS A 229 19.27 0.05 6.37
C CYS A 229 19.67 -0.73 7.61
N ASP A 230 20.57 -0.15 8.41
CA ASP A 230 21.10 -0.78 9.62
C ASP A 230 19.98 -1.02 10.65
N PHE A 231 19.06 -0.07 10.77
CA PHE A 231 17.90 -0.22 11.66
C PHE A 231 17.01 -1.40 11.23
N VAL A 232 16.65 -1.48 9.94
CA VAL A 232 15.79 -2.57 9.44
C VAL A 232 16.50 -3.92 9.56
N GLU A 233 17.80 -3.97 9.24
CA GLU A 233 18.60 -5.20 9.35
C GLU A 233 18.72 -5.70 10.78
N ASN A 234 18.98 -4.82 11.73
CA ASN A 234 19.25 -5.22 13.10
C ASN A 234 17.99 -5.45 13.95
N ASN A 235 16.88 -4.75 13.66
CA ASN A 235 15.68 -4.80 14.50
C ASN A 235 14.53 -5.62 13.88
N LEU A 236 14.32 -5.50 12.56
CA LEU A 236 13.19 -6.17 11.89
C LEU A 236 13.63 -7.46 11.18
N GLY A 237 14.86 -7.49 10.66
CA GLY A 237 15.40 -8.64 9.94
C GLY A 237 15.39 -9.94 10.74
N PRO A 238 15.88 -9.98 11.98
CA PRO A 238 15.85 -11.18 12.82
C PRO A 238 14.43 -11.71 13.02
N LYS A 239 13.48 -10.82 13.34
CA LYS A 239 12.07 -11.17 13.56
C LYS A 239 11.40 -11.68 12.27
N MET A 240 11.71 -11.06 11.12
CA MET A 240 11.23 -11.54 9.81
C MET A 240 11.74 -12.96 9.51
N LYS A 241 13.03 -13.22 9.75
CA LYS A 241 13.66 -14.52 9.49
C LYS A 241 13.11 -15.63 10.41
N GLU A 242 12.82 -15.29 11.67
CA GLU A 242 12.28 -16.21 12.66
C GLU A 242 10.81 -16.56 12.34
N THR A 243 9.97 -15.55 12.15
CA THR A 243 8.51 -15.75 12.03
C THR A 243 8.07 -16.10 10.61
N LYS A 244 8.77 -15.57 9.60
CA LYS A 244 8.37 -15.59 8.19
C LYS A 244 6.92 -15.13 7.97
N ASP A 245 6.41 -14.31 8.91
CA ASP A 245 5.06 -13.75 8.80
C ASP A 245 4.99 -12.84 7.59
N LEU A 246 4.00 -13.05 6.72
CA LEU A 246 3.87 -12.33 5.45
C LEU A 246 3.75 -10.82 5.64
N LYS A 247 3.06 -10.36 6.70
CA LYS A 247 2.95 -8.93 7.01
C LYS A 247 4.32 -8.34 7.38
N MET A 248 5.09 -9.07 8.20
CA MET A 248 6.44 -8.66 8.56
C MET A 248 7.36 -8.63 7.33
N VAL A 249 7.26 -9.63 6.45
CA VAL A 249 8.03 -9.70 5.19
C VAL A 249 7.70 -8.49 4.31
N LYS A 250 6.42 -8.18 4.10
CA LYS A 250 5.97 -7.01 3.34
C LYS A 250 6.49 -5.69 3.95
N LYS A 251 6.43 -5.57 5.28
CA LYS A 251 6.93 -4.39 6.02
C LYS A 251 8.44 -4.20 5.79
N VAL A 252 9.23 -5.26 5.99
CA VAL A 252 10.69 -5.22 5.78
C VAL A 252 11.02 -4.87 4.33
N PHE A 253 10.41 -5.56 3.36
CA PHE A 253 10.62 -5.30 1.93
C PHE A 253 10.32 -3.84 1.56
N LYS A 254 9.16 -3.31 2.00
CA LYS A 254 8.74 -1.92 1.74
C LYS A 254 9.71 -0.91 2.37
N LEU A 255 10.11 -1.11 3.62
CA LEU A 255 11.03 -0.21 4.32
C LEU A 255 12.41 -0.20 3.65
N MET A 256 12.94 -1.37 3.26
CA MET A 256 14.21 -1.47 2.57
C MET A 256 14.16 -0.87 1.16
N LEU A 257 13.05 -1.04 0.45
CA LEU A 257 12.85 -0.40 -0.86
C LEU A 257 12.83 1.12 -0.74
N ASN A 258 12.07 1.66 0.20
CA ASN A 258 11.95 3.10 0.45
C ASN A 258 13.28 3.70 0.94
N GLY A 259 14.01 2.98 1.79
CA GLY A 259 15.34 3.35 2.28
C GLY A 259 16.46 3.19 1.24
N LYS A 260 16.15 2.67 0.04
CA LYS A 260 17.14 2.31 -1.00
C LYS A 260 18.18 1.28 -0.54
N CYS A 261 17.79 0.42 0.39
CA CYS A 261 18.61 -0.65 0.95
C CYS A 261 18.64 -1.91 0.07
N THR A 262 18.52 -1.72 -1.23
CA THR A 262 18.34 -2.84 -2.17
C THR A 262 19.57 -3.73 -2.32
N ASP A 263 20.75 -3.29 -1.88
CA ASP A 263 21.99 -4.08 -1.94
C ASP A 263 22.18 -4.98 -0.70
N SER A 264 21.34 -4.81 0.31
CA SER A 264 21.36 -5.65 1.50
C SER A 264 20.91 -7.08 1.19
N PRO A 265 21.58 -8.11 1.76
CA PRO A 265 21.09 -9.49 1.69
C PRO A 265 19.67 -9.65 2.24
N LEU A 266 19.28 -8.87 3.26
CA LEU A 266 17.94 -8.91 3.83
C LEU A 266 16.86 -8.51 2.83
N PHE A 267 17.16 -7.56 1.91
CA PHE A 267 16.24 -7.19 0.84
C PHE A 267 15.95 -8.37 -0.08
N LEU A 268 16.98 -9.12 -0.46
CA LEU A 268 16.81 -10.32 -1.29
C LEU A 268 16.04 -11.41 -0.55
N ASP A 269 16.35 -11.65 0.74
CA ASP A 269 15.64 -12.62 1.58
C ASP A 269 14.12 -12.27 1.65
N ALA A 270 13.82 -10.99 1.89
CA ALA A 270 12.43 -10.51 1.93
C ALA A 270 11.71 -10.64 0.57
N ALA A 271 12.41 -10.31 -0.52
CA ALA A 271 11.87 -10.45 -1.87
C ALA A 271 11.53 -11.92 -2.21
N ILE A 272 12.41 -12.86 -1.84
CA ILE A 272 12.20 -14.30 -2.05
C ILE A 272 11.00 -14.80 -1.25
N LEU A 273 10.94 -14.50 0.05
CA LEU A 273 9.83 -14.92 0.90
C LEU A 273 8.49 -14.36 0.41
N LEU A 274 8.52 -13.11 -0.09
CA LEU A 274 7.33 -12.49 -0.65
C LEU A 274 6.91 -13.16 -1.96
N PHE A 275 7.87 -13.47 -2.84
CA PHE A 275 7.61 -14.18 -4.10
C PHE A 275 7.08 -15.60 -3.87
N GLU A 276 7.60 -16.33 -2.88
CA GLU A 276 7.10 -17.67 -2.53
C GLU A 276 5.63 -17.65 -2.08
N SER A 277 5.19 -16.56 -1.47
CA SER A 277 3.82 -16.41 -0.98
C SER A 277 2.88 -15.77 -2.00
N GLU A 278 3.35 -14.77 -2.72
CA GLU A 278 2.59 -13.96 -3.68
C GLU A 278 3.45 -13.74 -4.93
N PRO A 279 3.57 -14.75 -5.82
CA PRO A 279 4.40 -14.63 -7.01
C PRO A 279 3.90 -13.54 -7.96
N ASP A 280 4.81 -12.66 -8.40
CA ASP A 280 4.53 -11.66 -9.44
C ASP A 280 5.76 -11.36 -10.30
N PHE A 281 5.52 -10.74 -11.46
CA PHE A 281 6.55 -10.33 -12.42
C PHE A 281 7.64 -9.45 -11.80
N GLY A 282 7.23 -8.45 -11.02
CA GLY A 282 8.15 -7.44 -10.46
C GLY A 282 9.12 -8.05 -9.47
N LEU A 283 8.61 -8.89 -8.56
CA LEU A 283 9.44 -9.61 -7.59
C LEU A 283 10.41 -10.56 -8.29
N ALA A 284 9.93 -11.39 -9.23
CA ALA A 284 10.77 -12.31 -9.98
C ALA A 284 11.90 -11.57 -10.72
N LYS A 285 11.59 -10.44 -11.40
CA LYS A 285 12.57 -9.60 -12.08
C LYS A 285 13.62 -9.04 -11.11
N VAL A 286 13.20 -8.53 -9.95
CA VAL A 286 14.11 -7.97 -8.95
C VAL A 286 15.06 -9.05 -8.41
N ILE A 287 14.53 -10.22 -8.05
CA ILE A 287 15.33 -11.35 -7.55
C ILE A 287 16.32 -11.83 -8.61
N ALA A 288 15.88 -11.97 -9.86
CA ALA A 288 16.75 -12.37 -10.98
C ALA A 288 17.93 -11.38 -11.17
N LEU A 289 17.65 -10.08 -11.12
CA LEU A 289 18.68 -9.03 -11.20
C LEU A 289 19.68 -9.12 -10.05
N LYS A 290 19.22 -9.36 -8.82
CA LYS A 290 20.10 -9.51 -7.65
C LYS A 290 20.99 -10.75 -7.77
N TYR A 291 20.44 -11.89 -8.17
CA TYR A 291 21.26 -13.08 -8.42
C TYR A 291 22.24 -12.90 -9.57
N SER A 292 21.82 -12.22 -10.64
CA SER A 292 22.72 -11.89 -11.76
C SER A 292 23.89 -11.01 -11.32
N SER A 293 23.63 -10.01 -10.48
CA SER A 293 24.69 -9.13 -9.94
C SER A 293 25.61 -9.82 -8.95
N ALA A 294 25.14 -10.88 -8.29
CA ALA A 294 25.90 -11.73 -7.37
C ALA A 294 26.61 -12.91 -8.08
N ASP A 295 26.61 -12.95 -9.41
CA ASP A 295 27.16 -14.04 -10.26
C ASP A 295 26.54 -15.43 -9.96
N ASN A 296 25.34 -15.46 -9.37
CA ASN A 296 24.58 -16.70 -9.20
C ASN A 296 23.69 -16.93 -10.43
N ILE A 297 24.32 -17.46 -11.46
CA ILE A 297 23.76 -17.53 -12.80
C ILE A 297 22.53 -18.44 -12.89
N ASP A 298 22.60 -19.60 -12.24
CA ASP A 298 21.51 -20.59 -12.28
C ASP A 298 20.22 -20.00 -11.65
N LYS A 299 20.36 -19.36 -10.49
CA LYS A 299 19.24 -18.67 -9.82
C LYS A 299 18.74 -17.49 -10.64
N ALA A 300 19.63 -16.73 -11.25
CA ALA A 300 19.21 -15.61 -12.12
C ALA A 300 18.35 -16.12 -13.29
N HIS A 301 18.75 -17.24 -13.95
CA HIS A 301 17.94 -17.84 -15.01
C HIS A 301 16.59 -18.35 -14.52
N GLU A 302 16.55 -19.04 -13.36
CA GLU A 302 15.33 -19.52 -12.74
C GLU A 302 14.33 -18.38 -12.53
N TYR A 303 14.76 -17.27 -11.89
CA TYR A 303 13.86 -16.16 -11.62
C TYR A 303 13.52 -15.31 -12.84
N TYR A 304 14.39 -15.26 -13.88
CA TYR A 304 13.97 -14.69 -15.16
C TYR A 304 12.88 -15.55 -15.83
N ASP A 305 12.94 -16.87 -15.73
CA ASP A 305 11.88 -17.75 -16.25
C ASP A 305 10.57 -17.54 -15.50
N ASN A 306 10.63 -17.41 -14.17
CA ASN A 306 9.48 -17.02 -13.35
C ASN A 306 8.92 -15.65 -13.78
N ALA A 307 9.77 -14.65 -14.05
CA ALA A 307 9.31 -13.36 -14.54
C ALA A 307 8.59 -13.46 -15.91
N ILE A 308 9.02 -14.36 -16.79
CA ILE A 308 8.31 -14.62 -18.05
C ILE A 308 6.97 -15.30 -17.79
N GLU A 309 6.92 -16.26 -16.86
CA GLU A 309 5.71 -16.99 -16.52
C GLU A 309 4.63 -16.09 -15.90
N TYR A 310 5.01 -15.28 -14.91
CA TYR A 310 4.08 -14.39 -14.20
C TYR A 310 3.85 -13.03 -14.87
N GLY A 311 4.51 -12.76 -16.01
CA GLY A 311 4.27 -11.53 -16.77
C GLY A 311 2.96 -11.57 -17.53
N ASP A 312 2.19 -10.51 -17.44
CA ASP A 312 0.93 -10.28 -18.15
C ASP A 312 1.09 -9.38 -19.40
N ASP A 313 2.27 -8.77 -19.56
CA ASP A 313 2.62 -7.81 -20.62
C ASP A 313 3.74 -8.39 -21.46
N ASP A 314 3.46 -8.60 -22.76
CA ASP A 314 4.41 -9.18 -23.70
C ASP A 314 5.67 -8.30 -23.90
N LEU A 315 5.54 -6.96 -23.87
CA LEU A 315 6.70 -6.07 -23.99
C LEU A 315 7.62 -6.20 -22.77
N LYS A 316 7.06 -6.36 -21.56
CA LYS A 316 7.85 -6.67 -20.36
C LYS A 316 8.57 -8.01 -20.50
N LYS A 317 7.90 -9.04 -21.08
CA LYS A 317 8.57 -10.33 -21.34
C LYS A 317 9.72 -10.20 -22.34
N ALA A 318 9.58 -9.35 -23.37
CA ALA A 318 10.66 -9.06 -24.30
C ALA A 318 11.90 -8.46 -23.59
N GLU A 319 11.70 -7.56 -22.63
CA GLU A 319 12.79 -7.03 -21.79
C GLU A 319 13.50 -8.12 -20.98
N ILE A 320 12.73 -9.09 -20.43
CA ILE A 320 13.32 -10.22 -19.70
C ILE A 320 14.12 -11.12 -20.61
N TYR A 321 13.63 -11.42 -21.82
CA TYR A 321 14.42 -12.15 -22.81
C TYR A 321 15.74 -11.43 -23.15
N MET A 322 15.73 -10.11 -23.26
CA MET A 322 16.97 -9.33 -23.44
C MET A 322 17.89 -9.41 -22.20
N SER A 323 17.34 -9.42 -21.00
CA SER A 323 18.14 -9.60 -19.78
C SER A 323 18.79 -10.99 -19.74
N LYS A 324 18.05 -12.04 -20.10
CA LYS A 324 18.60 -13.40 -20.27
C LYS A 324 19.67 -13.44 -21.38
N ALA A 325 19.47 -12.73 -22.49
CA ALA A 325 20.45 -12.67 -23.55
C ALA A 325 21.77 -12.04 -23.09
N ARG A 326 21.69 -10.95 -22.31
CA ARG A 326 22.90 -10.32 -21.71
C ARG A 326 23.60 -11.27 -20.74
N LEU A 327 22.84 -12.02 -19.94
CA LEU A 327 23.39 -12.97 -18.99
C LEU A 327 24.12 -14.13 -19.70
N TYR A 328 23.52 -14.73 -20.75
CA TYR A 328 24.20 -15.73 -21.57
C TYR A 328 25.46 -15.19 -22.26
N ASN A 329 25.40 -13.94 -22.73
CA ASN A 329 26.57 -13.31 -23.34
C ASN A 329 27.73 -13.10 -22.35
N SER A 330 27.44 -12.70 -21.10
CA SER A 330 28.46 -12.57 -20.06
C SER A 330 29.19 -13.88 -19.76
N GLN A 331 28.50 -15.02 -20.01
CA GLN A 331 29.08 -16.35 -19.89
C GLN A 331 29.79 -16.86 -21.17
N GLY A 332 29.89 -16.04 -22.21
CA GLY A 332 30.43 -16.48 -23.51
C GLY A 332 29.50 -17.40 -24.31
N GLN A 333 28.28 -17.63 -23.85
CA GLN A 333 27.30 -18.53 -24.51
C GLN A 333 26.56 -17.79 -25.64
N LYS A 334 27.30 -17.40 -26.67
CA LYS A 334 26.82 -16.51 -27.76
C LYS A 334 25.56 -17.07 -28.49
N SER A 335 25.49 -18.38 -28.75
CA SER A 335 24.36 -19.00 -29.43
C SER A 335 23.09 -18.94 -28.57
N ALA A 336 23.19 -19.18 -27.26
CA ALA A 336 22.07 -19.04 -26.32
C ALA A 336 21.65 -17.58 -26.20
N ALA A 337 22.58 -16.64 -26.09
CA ALA A 337 22.33 -15.19 -26.07
C ALA A 337 21.54 -14.75 -27.30
N ARG A 338 21.97 -15.14 -28.51
CA ARG A 338 21.23 -14.87 -29.75
C ARG A 338 19.80 -15.42 -29.73
N THR A 339 19.65 -16.64 -29.21
CA THR A 339 18.33 -17.29 -29.11
C THR A 339 17.38 -16.47 -28.25
N GLN A 340 17.83 -15.97 -27.12
CA GLN A 340 17.00 -15.12 -26.27
C GLN A 340 16.70 -13.75 -26.93
N ALA A 341 17.70 -13.10 -27.55
CA ALA A 341 17.47 -11.86 -28.28
C ALA A 341 16.46 -12.04 -29.42
N ARG A 342 16.48 -13.15 -30.14
CA ARG A 342 15.46 -13.48 -31.15
C ARG A 342 14.06 -13.70 -30.55
N LYS A 343 13.95 -14.28 -29.37
CA LYS A 343 12.65 -14.37 -28.66
C LYS A 343 12.11 -13.00 -28.32
N ALA A 344 12.97 -12.06 -27.88
CA ALA A 344 12.57 -10.67 -27.66
C ALA A 344 12.06 -10.02 -28.97
N LEU A 345 12.77 -10.20 -30.10
CA LEU A 345 12.38 -9.69 -31.40
C LEU A 345 11.11 -10.34 -31.98
N ALA A 346 10.79 -11.56 -31.61
CA ALA A 346 9.53 -12.21 -32.00
C ALA A 346 8.32 -11.53 -31.33
N ILE A 347 8.52 -10.93 -30.15
CA ILE A 347 7.52 -10.16 -29.43
C ILE A 347 7.52 -8.70 -29.89
N ASP A 348 8.70 -8.08 -29.90
CA ASP A 348 8.89 -6.68 -30.34
C ASP A 348 9.91 -6.59 -31.47
N PRO A 349 9.46 -6.64 -32.75
CA PRO A 349 10.35 -6.50 -33.90
C PRO A 349 11.02 -5.14 -34.01
N SER A 350 10.60 -4.13 -33.24
CA SER A 350 11.19 -2.79 -33.24
C SER A 350 12.33 -2.61 -32.24
N MET A 351 12.68 -3.65 -31.48
CA MET A 351 13.69 -3.59 -30.41
C MET A 351 15.12 -3.49 -30.98
N ASN A 352 15.58 -2.29 -31.28
CA ASN A 352 16.87 -2.01 -31.88
C ASN A 352 18.05 -2.56 -31.05
N ASP A 353 17.92 -2.58 -29.72
CA ASP A 353 18.93 -3.14 -28.82
C ASP A 353 19.17 -4.64 -29.06
N ALA A 354 18.11 -5.40 -29.41
CA ALA A 354 18.23 -6.82 -29.68
C ALA A 354 18.99 -7.07 -30.99
N TYR A 355 18.69 -6.33 -32.05
CA TYR A 355 19.48 -6.41 -33.29
C TYR A 355 20.94 -5.98 -33.07
N THR A 356 21.16 -4.89 -32.36
CA THR A 356 22.50 -4.43 -32.01
C THR A 356 23.28 -5.50 -31.23
N MET A 357 22.64 -6.13 -30.26
CA MET A 357 23.22 -7.22 -29.49
C MET A 357 23.62 -8.40 -30.39
N ILE A 358 22.73 -8.86 -31.27
CA ILE A 358 23.02 -9.95 -32.19
C ILE A 358 24.21 -9.58 -33.10
N GLY A 359 24.24 -8.36 -33.60
CA GLY A 359 25.36 -7.85 -34.39
C GLY A 359 26.68 -7.88 -33.61
N ASN A 360 26.67 -7.48 -32.32
CA ASN A 360 27.86 -7.52 -31.46
C ASN A 360 28.34 -8.97 -31.22
N LEU A 361 27.40 -9.91 -31.03
CA LEU A 361 27.75 -11.33 -30.90
C LEU A 361 28.48 -11.84 -32.15
N TYR A 362 28.02 -11.46 -33.35
CA TYR A 362 28.64 -11.85 -34.61
C TYR A 362 30.02 -11.19 -34.80
N MET A 363 30.14 -9.88 -34.54
CA MET A 363 31.39 -9.15 -34.58
C MET A 363 32.47 -9.75 -33.69
N SER A 364 32.11 -10.24 -32.52
CA SER A 364 33.01 -10.84 -31.53
C SER A 364 33.34 -12.31 -31.81
N SER A 365 32.86 -12.89 -32.92
CA SER A 365 32.99 -14.34 -33.20
C SER A 365 34.09 -14.67 -34.21
N ALA A 366 35.07 -13.77 -34.41
CA ALA A 366 36.15 -14.00 -35.35
C ALA A 366 36.96 -15.28 -35.08
N GLU A 367 37.34 -15.50 -33.83
CA GLU A 367 38.12 -16.70 -33.46
C GLU A 367 37.32 -18.03 -33.66
N GLU A 368 36.01 -17.98 -33.48
CA GLU A 368 35.13 -19.15 -33.57
C GLU A 368 34.69 -19.46 -35.01
N CYS A 369 34.69 -18.43 -35.89
CA CYS A 369 34.14 -18.54 -37.24
C CYS A 369 35.22 -18.52 -38.34
N GLN A 370 36.44 -18.04 -38.07
CA GLN A 370 37.51 -18.04 -39.05
C GLN A 370 38.18 -19.41 -39.15
N LYS A 371 38.04 -20.04 -40.30
CA LYS A 371 38.68 -21.34 -40.61
C LYS A 371 40.11 -21.20 -41.14
N LYS A 372 40.51 -19.98 -41.49
CA LYS A 372 41.80 -19.63 -42.11
C LYS A 372 42.09 -20.38 -43.44
N VAL A 373 41.01 -20.79 -44.12
CA VAL A 373 41.11 -21.45 -45.44
C VAL A 373 41.11 -20.41 -46.54
N ASN A 374 40.17 -19.47 -46.50
CA ASN A 374 40.14 -18.33 -47.38
C ASN A 374 39.59 -17.09 -46.63
N ARG A 375 40.07 -15.91 -47.06
CA ARG A 375 39.76 -14.65 -46.40
C ARG A 375 38.31 -14.18 -46.62
N VAL A 376 37.63 -14.63 -47.65
CA VAL A 376 36.26 -14.26 -47.91
C VAL A 376 35.32 -14.96 -46.91
N GLU A 377 35.48 -16.29 -46.81
CA GLU A 377 34.69 -17.06 -45.82
C GLU A 377 34.95 -16.60 -44.40
N ASP A 378 36.18 -16.34 -44.04
CA ASP A 378 36.60 -15.84 -42.71
C ASP A 378 36.03 -14.45 -42.38
N ARG A 379 35.41 -13.76 -43.34
CA ARG A 379 34.83 -12.41 -43.16
C ARG A 379 33.28 -12.39 -43.25
N LEU A 380 32.65 -13.49 -43.59
CA LEU A 380 31.17 -13.54 -43.75
C LEU A 380 30.40 -13.16 -42.48
N MET A 381 30.98 -13.43 -41.31
CA MET A 381 30.36 -13.04 -40.03
C MET A 381 30.24 -11.50 -39.89
N TYR A 382 31.12 -10.72 -40.46
CA TYR A 382 31.05 -9.26 -40.45
C TYR A 382 29.89 -8.75 -41.34
N LEU A 383 29.59 -9.44 -42.44
CA LEU A 383 28.45 -9.15 -43.28
C LEU A 383 27.13 -9.53 -42.51
N ALA A 384 27.12 -10.64 -41.81
CA ALA A 384 26.00 -11.02 -40.97
C ALA A 384 25.76 -9.98 -39.83
N ALA A 385 26.86 -9.50 -39.20
CA ALA A 385 26.79 -8.46 -38.19
C ALA A 385 26.23 -7.14 -38.77
N TYR A 386 26.72 -6.73 -39.93
CA TYR A 386 26.26 -5.54 -40.65
C TYR A 386 24.76 -5.58 -40.90
N ASN A 387 24.22 -6.71 -41.36
CA ASN A 387 22.80 -6.89 -41.60
C ASN A 387 21.94 -6.69 -40.32
N GLN A 388 22.48 -7.10 -39.17
CA GLN A 388 21.79 -6.89 -37.90
C GLN A 388 21.86 -5.40 -37.48
N TYR A 389 22.99 -4.75 -37.63
CA TYR A 389 23.15 -3.32 -37.32
C TYR A 389 22.29 -2.44 -38.25
N GLN A 390 22.13 -2.86 -39.52
CA GLN A 390 21.21 -2.18 -40.44
C GLN A 390 19.78 -2.21 -39.97
N LYS A 391 19.30 -3.36 -39.50
CA LYS A 391 17.96 -3.49 -38.86
C LYS A 391 17.82 -2.64 -37.62
N ALA A 392 18.90 -2.50 -36.85
CA ALA A 392 18.95 -1.66 -35.66
C ALA A 392 19.04 -0.15 -35.96
N GLY A 393 19.34 0.24 -37.21
CA GLY A 393 19.67 1.63 -37.55
C GLY A 393 20.99 2.13 -36.93
N ASN A 394 21.91 1.23 -36.51
CA ASN A 394 23.14 1.58 -35.84
C ASN A 394 24.28 1.86 -36.86
N THR A 395 24.28 3.07 -37.42
CA THR A 395 25.21 3.49 -38.49
C THR A 395 26.68 3.34 -38.11
N LYS A 396 27.06 3.69 -36.88
CA LYS A 396 28.43 3.57 -36.41
C LYS A 396 28.91 2.09 -36.39
N ALA A 397 28.08 1.19 -35.93
CA ALA A 397 28.40 -0.23 -35.91
C ALA A 397 28.39 -0.84 -37.31
N MET A 398 27.50 -0.36 -38.20
CA MET A 398 27.52 -0.72 -39.64
C MET A 398 28.86 -0.37 -40.31
N GLU A 399 29.34 0.84 -40.09
CA GLU A 399 30.65 1.28 -40.66
C GLU A 399 31.81 0.43 -40.14
N ALA A 400 31.83 0.13 -38.83
CA ALA A 400 32.82 -0.72 -38.22
C ALA A 400 32.80 -2.16 -38.79
N ALA A 401 31.63 -2.72 -39.03
CA ALA A 401 31.48 -4.03 -39.63
C ALA A 401 31.92 -4.01 -41.11
N LYS A 402 31.51 -2.98 -41.86
CA LYS A 402 31.82 -2.84 -43.29
C LYS A 402 33.31 -2.69 -43.56
N ALA A 403 34.05 -2.06 -42.67
CA ALA A 403 35.52 -1.95 -42.75
C ALA A 403 36.22 -3.34 -42.69
N GLN A 404 35.55 -4.36 -42.16
CA GLN A 404 36.05 -5.73 -42.05
C GLN A 404 35.64 -6.65 -43.23
N PHE A 405 34.86 -6.16 -44.18
CA PHE A 405 34.44 -6.93 -45.35
C PHE A 405 35.65 -7.39 -46.22
N PRO A 406 35.50 -8.42 -47.04
CA PRO A 406 36.55 -8.80 -47.97
C PRO A 406 36.86 -7.65 -48.98
N SER A 407 38.09 -7.59 -49.45
CA SER A 407 38.46 -6.69 -50.55
C SER A 407 37.99 -7.24 -51.89
N ILE A 408 37.91 -6.37 -52.89
CA ILE A 408 37.61 -6.79 -54.27
C ILE A 408 38.61 -7.83 -54.80
N GLY A 409 39.91 -7.68 -54.46
CA GLY A 409 40.97 -8.63 -54.82
C GLY A 409 40.74 -10.01 -54.20
N GLU A 410 40.40 -10.07 -52.90
CA GLU A 410 40.11 -11.33 -52.20
C GLU A 410 38.90 -12.05 -52.81
N ILE A 411 37.85 -11.31 -53.24
CA ILE A 411 36.69 -11.84 -53.92
C ILE A 411 37.06 -12.41 -55.30
N PHE A 412 37.81 -11.64 -56.08
CA PHE A 412 38.23 -12.02 -57.42
C PHE A 412 39.17 -13.22 -57.45
N GLU A 413 40.14 -13.32 -56.54
CA GLU A 413 41.07 -14.46 -56.44
C GLU A 413 40.34 -15.79 -56.25
N LEU A 414 39.13 -15.80 -55.67
CA LEU A 414 38.33 -16.99 -55.47
C LEU A 414 37.26 -17.24 -56.55
N GLY A 415 37.24 -16.41 -57.61
CA GLY A 415 36.26 -16.48 -58.69
C GLY A 415 34.83 -16.21 -58.22
N LEU A 416 34.68 -15.45 -57.14
CA LEU A 416 33.38 -15.07 -56.56
C LEU A 416 32.93 -13.70 -57.12
N GLU A 417 31.61 -13.44 -57.03
CA GLU A 417 31.02 -12.18 -57.50
C GLU A 417 30.34 -11.43 -56.33
N GLU A 418 30.41 -10.08 -56.37
CA GLU A 418 29.57 -9.25 -55.47
C GLU A 418 28.11 -9.56 -55.65
N GLY A 419 27.33 -9.64 -54.58
CA GLY A 419 25.90 -10.01 -54.59
C GLY A 419 25.65 -11.51 -54.49
N GLN A 420 26.67 -12.35 -54.68
CA GLN A 420 26.54 -13.80 -54.47
C GLN A 420 26.11 -14.10 -53.03
N VAL A 421 25.17 -15.03 -52.85
CA VAL A 421 24.70 -15.47 -51.52
C VAL A 421 25.67 -16.53 -50.99
N MET A 422 26.24 -16.27 -49.83
CA MET A 422 27.13 -17.19 -49.12
C MET A 422 26.60 -17.42 -47.69
N THR A 423 26.90 -18.57 -47.10
CA THR A 423 26.52 -18.90 -45.74
C THR A 423 27.72 -18.82 -44.80
N CYS A 424 27.58 -18.09 -43.72
CA CYS A 424 28.58 -18.06 -42.64
C CYS A 424 28.56 -19.41 -41.90
N ASP A 425 29.45 -20.32 -42.26
CA ASP A 425 29.50 -21.72 -41.80
C ASP A 425 30.23 -21.83 -40.44
N CYS A 426 29.55 -21.34 -39.42
CA CYS A 426 29.90 -21.49 -38.00
C CYS A 426 28.60 -21.48 -37.19
N TRP A 427 28.67 -21.30 -35.86
CA TRP A 427 27.49 -21.20 -35.01
C TRP A 427 26.46 -20.15 -35.47
N ILE A 428 26.94 -19.14 -36.25
CA ILE A 428 26.08 -18.05 -36.80
C ILE A 428 25.07 -18.63 -37.81
N ASN A 429 25.56 -19.42 -38.78
CA ASN A 429 24.78 -20.09 -39.81
C ASN A 429 23.70 -19.18 -40.46
N GLU A 430 24.13 -18.01 -40.89
CA GLU A 430 23.30 -17.04 -41.64
C GLU A 430 23.79 -16.87 -43.07
N SER A 431 22.85 -16.76 -44.01
CA SER A 431 23.15 -16.44 -45.39
C SER A 431 23.27 -14.92 -45.54
N VAL A 432 24.32 -14.49 -46.21
CA VAL A 432 24.62 -13.09 -46.45
C VAL A 432 24.92 -12.86 -47.96
N LYS A 433 24.63 -11.68 -48.46
CA LYS A 433 25.08 -11.26 -49.80
C LYS A 433 26.50 -10.75 -49.68
N LEU A 434 27.36 -11.28 -50.54
CA LEU A 434 28.75 -10.88 -50.57
C LEU A 434 28.88 -9.41 -51.01
N GLU A 435 29.50 -8.59 -50.19
CA GLU A 435 29.82 -7.21 -50.43
C GLU A 435 31.30 -6.97 -50.11
N ARG A 436 31.89 -6.02 -50.79
CA ARG A 436 33.26 -5.60 -50.53
C ARG A 436 33.37 -4.46 -49.52
N ARG A 437 34.51 -4.34 -48.90
CA ARG A 437 34.86 -3.14 -48.13
C ARG A 437 35.08 -1.95 -49.07
N PRO A 438 34.91 -0.71 -48.57
CA PRO A 438 35.15 0.51 -49.29
C PRO A 438 36.52 0.62 -49.94
#